data_fe6151c7ee2f46f163163788c1248d18
#
_entry.id   fe6151c7ee2f46f163163788c1248d18
#
_cell.length_a   1.000
_cell.length_b   1.000
_cell.length_c   1.000
_cell.angle_alpha   90.00
_cell.angle_beta   90.00
_cell.angle_gamma   90.00
#
_symmetry.space_group_name_H-M   'P 1'
#
loop_
_entity.id
_entity.type
_entity.pdbx_description
1 polymer ?
#
loop_
_entity_poly.entity_id
_entity_poly.type
_entity_poly.pdbx_seq_one_letter_code
_entity_poly.pdbx_strand_id
1 'polypeptide(L)'
;GLLRGVQNGRSLQSAADAMEMSYRTLWNRLKAAEKALDCRLMMSVKGHGSSLTSAAKTFLQIVDEVEQQFDGLGRSQEKKLQERLSHLEDAIHKKWLVCASNDPILENFIVDSEVFELRTMGSGQSLERLLSGEADLAGFHVPDDDSIQAVRRRLAVDGIQAYPVMRRTQGLMVGKGNPLQIRELKDLARPEVRFINRQRGAGTRLLLDKLLDAQGLASQRIKGYQREEFTHTAVATAILAGTADVGMGLKSVAMEYGLDFIPFGNETYFLAMTPQMVKRLSLIHI
;
A
#
# COMPACT_ATOMS: atom_id res chain seq x y z
N GLY A 1 6.82 21.56 -26.83
CA GLY A 1 6.25 22.20 -25.69
C GLY A 1 7.18 23.14 -24.91
N LEU A 2 6.83 23.51 -23.71
CA LEU A 2 7.45 24.55 -22.86
C LEU A 2 8.98 24.38 -22.70
N LEU A 3 9.45 23.22 -22.32
CA LEU A 3 10.88 22.97 -22.10
C LEU A 3 11.71 23.05 -23.40
N ARG A 4 11.15 22.56 -24.54
CA ARG A 4 11.80 22.74 -25.87
C ARG A 4 11.90 24.22 -26.26
N GLY A 5 10.86 25.01 -25.97
CA GLY A 5 10.88 26.46 -26.23
C GLY A 5 12.01 27.16 -25.45
N VAL A 6 12.23 26.79 -24.21
CA VAL A 6 13.33 27.31 -23.39
C VAL A 6 14.69 26.82 -23.88
N GLN A 7 14.82 25.57 -24.28
CA GLN A 7 16.06 25.01 -24.82
C GLN A 7 16.51 25.74 -26.09
N ASN A 8 15.56 26.02 -27.00
CA ASN A 8 15.83 26.65 -28.29
C ASN A 8 16.03 28.17 -28.17
N GLY A 9 15.21 28.83 -27.33
CA GLY A 9 15.19 30.28 -27.19
C GLY A 9 16.18 30.85 -26.19
N ARG A 10 16.90 30.04 -25.42
CA ARG A 10 17.84 30.43 -24.36
C ARG A 10 17.25 31.31 -23.25
N SER A 11 15.97 31.61 -23.28
CA SER A 11 15.27 32.36 -22.20
C SER A 11 13.81 31.99 -22.09
N LEU A 12 13.22 32.22 -20.92
CA LEU A 12 11.77 32.05 -20.71
C LEU A 12 10.93 33.05 -21.53
N GLN A 13 11.44 34.27 -21.73
CA GLN A 13 10.73 35.24 -22.56
C GLN A 13 10.62 34.79 -24.01
N SER A 14 11.74 34.36 -24.59
CA SER A 14 11.78 33.86 -25.96
C SER A 14 10.89 32.61 -26.16
N ALA A 15 10.83 31.75 -25.13
CA ALA A 15 9.92 30.60 -25.15
C ALA A 15 8.44 31.02 -25.06
N ALA A 16 8.12 32.05 -24.28
CA ALA A 16 6.76 32.61 -24.19
C ALA A 16 6.31 33.20 -25.53
N ASP A 17 7.18 33.97 -26.15
CA ASP A 17 6.93 34.59 -27.46
C ASP A 17 6.69 33.53 -28.54
N ALA A 18 7.55 32.47 -28.60
CA ALA A 18 7.44 31.37 -29.54
C ALA A 18 6.17 30.50 -29.31
N MET A 19 5.59 30.52 -28.12
CA MET A 19 4.38 29.77 -27.79
C MET A 19 3.12 30.66 -27.78
N GLU A 20 3.23 31.90 -28.25
CA GLU A 20 2.14 32.88 -28.32
C GLU A 20 1.42 33.07 -26.95
N MET A 21 2.17 33.06 -25.85
CA MET A 21 1.61 33.22 -24.51
C MET A 21 2.37 34.25 -23.68
N SER A 22 1.71 34.78 -22.63
CA SER A 22 2.39 35.72 -21.74
C SER A 22 3.48 35.01 -20.92
N TYR A 23 4.56 35.71 -20.60
CA TYR A 23 5.62 35.28 -19.69
C TYR A 23 5.04 34.73 -18.36
N ARG A 24 4.04 35.43 -17.81
CA ARG A 24 3.37 35.03 -16.57
C ARG A 24 2.65 33.67 -16.71
N THR A 25 1.99 33.44 -17.81
CA THR A 25 1.32 32.17 -18.12
C THR A 25 2.32 31.03 -18.24
N LEU A 26 3.42 31.27 -18.96
CA LEU A 26 4.51 30.29 -19.10
C LEU A 26 5.14 29.96 -17.75
N TRP A 27 5.45 30.99 -16.94
CA TRP A 27 6.01 30.82 -15.60
C TRP A 27 5.10 30.02 -14.68
N ASN A 28 3.80 30.29 -14.66
CA ASN A 28 2.84 29.54 -13.86
C ASN A 28 2.74 28.07 -14.29
N ARG A 29 2.77 27.79 -15.59
CA ARG A 29 2.81 26.41 -16.11
C ARG A 29 4.10 25.70 -15.72
N LEU A 30 5.22 26.36 -15.79
CA LEU A 30 6.51 25.83 -15.35
C LEU A 30 6.47 25.48 -13.85
N LYS A 31 5.98 26.39 -13.01
CA LYS A 31 5.85 26.15 -11.57
C LYS A 31 4.89 25.03 -11.23
N ALA A 32 3.79 24.92 -11.96
CA ALA A 32 2.86 23.80 -11.81
C ALA A 32 3.53 22.46 -12.19
N ALA A 33 4.31 22.44 -13.27
CA ALA A 33 5.07 21.25 -13.67
C ALA A 33 6.17 20.89 -12.65
N GLU A 34 6.94 21.86 -12.15
CA GLU A 34 7.94 21.63 -11.09
C GLU A 34 7.31 21.06 -9.83
N LYS A 35 6.13 21.58 -9.44
CA LYS A 35 5.37 21.07 -8.29
C LYS A 35 4.84 19.66 -8.53
N ALA A 36 4.33 19.37 -9.72
CA ALA A 36 3.79 18.05 -10.07
C ALA A 36 4.90 16.98 -10.14
N LEU A 37 6.10 17.36 -10.57
CA LEU A 37 7.26 16.48 -10.71
C LEU A 37 8.17 16.47 -9.48
N ASP A 38 7.87 17.31 -8.49
CA ASP A 38 8.68 17.54 -7.28
C ASP A 38 10.17 17.76 -7.59
N CYS A 39 10.46 18.44 -8.69
CA CYS A 39 11.82 18.75 -9.10
C CYS A 39 11.93 20.11 -9.78
N ARG A 40 13.10 20.74 -9.68
CA ARG A 40 13.40 21.97 -10.42
C ARG A 40 13.73 21.65 -11.87
N LEU A 41 13.02 22.28 -12.79
CA LEU A 41 13.26 22.14 -14.23
C LEU A 41 14.14 23.25 -14.78
N MET A 42 14.22 24.38 -14.07
CA MET A 42 14.99 25.55 -14.48
C MET A 42 15.99 25.99 -13.41
N MET A 43 17.13 26.49 -13.86
CA MET A 43 18.11 27.18 -13.01
C MET A 43 18.41 28.57 -13.59
N SER A 44 18.61 29.54 -12.70
CA SER A 44 19.07 30.87 -13.09
C SER A 44 20.60 30.88 -13.14
N VAL A 45 21.13 31.33 -14.26
CA VAL A 45 22.58 31.50 -14.44
C VAL A 45 22.90 33.00 -14.44
N LYS A 46 23.63 33.45 -13.42
CA LYS A 46 23.96 34.85 -13.24
C LYS A 46 24.69 35.40 -14.49
N GLY A 47 24.07 36.40 -15.15
CA GLY A 47 24.60 37.01 -16.38
C GLY A 47 24.26 36.27 -17.70
N HIS A 48 23.64 35.12 -17.67
CA HIS A 48 23.35 34.29 -18.87
C HIS A 48 21.86 33.89 -18.97
N GLY A 49 20.97 34.44 -18.14
CA GLY A 49 19.54 34.12 -18.21
C GLY A 49 19.16 32.81 -17.46
N SER A 50 18.21 32.09 -18.01
CA SER A 50 17.71 30.83 -17.43
C SER A 50 18.07 29.66 -18.30
N SER A 51 18.51 28.55 -17.70
CA SER A 51 18.84 27.31 -18.40
C SER A 51 18.09 26.13 -17.79
N LEU A 52 17.95 25.06 -18.59
CA LEU A 52 17.35 23.81 -18.11
C LEU A 52 18.29 23.08 -17.14
N THR A 53 17.74 22.50 -16.10
CA THR A 53 18.47 21.57 -15.22
C THR A 53 18.82 20.29 -15.96
N SER A 54 19.73 19.49 -15.38
CA SER A 54 20.03 18.14 -15.91
C SER A 54 18.76 17.28 -15.97
N ALA A 55 17.92 17.31 -14.94
CA ALA A 55 16.65 16.59 -14.90
C ALA A 55 15.72 17.01 -16.06
N ALA A 56 15.59 18.32 -16.32
CA ALA A 56 14.78 18.82 -17.43
C ALA A 56 15.32 18.39 -18.81
N LYS A 57 16.65 18.38 -18.97
CA LYS A 57 17.29 17.90 -20.21
C LYS A 57 17.07 16.41 -20.43
N THR A 58 17.24 15.60 -19.39
CA THR A 58 16.96 14.15 -19.44
C THR A 58 15.48 13.89 -19.75
N PHE A 59 14.58 14.64 -19.13
CA PHE A 59 13.15 14.54 -19.43
C PHE A 59 12.84 14.85 -20.90
N LEU A 60 13.43 15.92 -21.46
CA LEU A 60 13.27 16.23 -22.88
C LEU A 60 13.82 15.14 -23.80
N GLN A 61 15.00 14.59 -23.51
CA GLN A 61 15.57 13.50 -24.26
C GLN A 61 14.63 12.30 -24.33
N ILE A 62 14.05 11.93 -23.17
CA ILE A 62 13.08 10.83 -23.11
C ILE A 62 11.83 11.14 -23.94
N VAL A 63 11.30 12.37 -23.84
CA VAL A 63 10.12 12.78 -24.61
C VAL A 63 10.43 12.77 -26.13
N ASP A 64 11.62 13.24 -26.53
CA ASP A 64 12.05 13.26 -27.94
C ASP A 64 12.22 11.83 -28.48
N GLU A 65 12.82 10.93 -27.71
CA GLU A 65 12.95 9.51 -28.07
C GLU A 65 11.58 8.83 -28.20
N VAL A 66 10.66 9.16 -27.30
CA VAL A 66 9.29 8.63 -27.31
C VAL A 66 8.51 9.13 -28.53
N GLU A 67 8.53 10.42 -28.82
CA GLU A 67 7.84 10.98 -29.99
C GLU A 67 8.38 10.38 -31.31
N GLN A 68 9.68 10.16 -31.43
CA GLN A 68 10.28 9.49 -32.60
C GLN A 68 9.87 8.01 -32.75
N GLN A 69 9.56 7.34 -31.66
CA GLN A 69 9.17 5.93 -31.66
C GLN A 69 7.66 5.71 -31.78
N PHE A 70 6.83 6.75 -31.46
CA PHE A 70 5.36 6.64 -31.48
C PHE A 70 4.75 6.61 -32.86
N ASP A 71 5.48 7.03 -33.88
CA ASP A 71 4.97 7.06 -35.29
C ASP A 71 4.74 5.66 -35.90
N GLY A 72 4.90 4.59 -35.13
CA GLY A 72 4.73 3.26 -35.70
C GLY A 72 4.38 2.05 -34.83
N LEU A 73 4.30 2.08 -33.50
CA LEU A 73 4.21 0.82 -32.75
C LEU A 73 3.38 0.88 -31.44
N GLY A 74 2.36 0.00 -31.39
CA GLY A 74 1.43 -0.18 -30.27
C GLY A 74 2.04 -0.79 -28.99
N ARG A 75 1.20 -1.26 -28.11
CA ARG A 75 1.32 -1.77 -26.73
C ARG A 75 2.68 -2.22 -26.16
N SER A 76 3.61 -2.70 -26.98
CA SER A 76 4.96 -3.10 -26.56
C SER A 76 5.83 -1.89 -26.14
N GLN A 77 5.54 -0.71 -26.65
CA GLN A 77 6.26 0.53 -26.38
C GLN A 77 5.80 1.20 -25.07
N GLU A 78 4.54 1.00 -24.71
CA GLU A 78 3.95 1.51 -23.49
C GLU A 78 4.62 0.89 -22.23
N LYS A 79 4.91 -0.41 -22.28
CA LYS A 79 5.64 -1.10 -21.21
C LYS A 79 7.09 -0.59 -21.07
N LYS A 80 7.79 -0.37 -22.19
CA LYS A 80 9.15 0.21 -22.20
C LYS A 80 9.17 1.66 -21.74
N LEU A 81 8.10 2.41 -22.04
CA LEU A 81 7.95 3.77 -21.57
C LEU A 81 7.74 3.81 -20.05
N GLN A 82 6.89 2.95 -19.51
CA GLN A 82 6.69 2.81 -18.08
C GLN A 82 7.99 2.42 -17.36
N GLU A 83 8.77 1.50 -17.93
CA GLU A 83 10.09 1.12 -17.40
C GLU A 83 11.08 2.29 -17.40
N ARG A 84 11.09 3.12 -18.45
CA ARG A 84 11.99 4.29 -18.55
C ARG A 84 11.50 5.48 -17.69
N LEU A 85 10.22 5.69 -17.61
CA LEU A 85 9.63 6.69 -16.72
C LEU A 85 9.80 6.31 -15.24
N SER A 86 9.76 5.01 -14.91
CA SER A 86 10.04 4.55 -13.56
C SER A 86 11.47 4.84 -13.11
N HIS A 87 12.45 4.83 -14.02
CA HIS A 87 13.84 5.28 -13.72
C HIS A 87 13.95 6.79 -13.47
N LEU A 88 13.04 7.59 -14.02
CA LEU A 88 12.95 9.02 -13.71
C LEU A 88 12.23 9.29 -12.38
N GLU A 89 11.23 8.50 -12.07
CA GLU A 89 10.55 8.52 -10.77
C GLU A 89 11.50 8.19 -9.60
N ASP A 90 12.58 7.41 -9.86
CA ASP A 90 13.64 7.15 -8.87
C ASP A 90 14.50 8.39 -8.56
N ALA A 91 14.59 9.30 -9.49
CA ALA A 91 15.27 10.60 -9.27
C ALA A 91 14.37 11.64 -8.59
N ILE A 92 13.08 11.36 -8.51
CA ILE A 92 12.05 12.19 -7.88
C ILE A 92 11.55 11.34 -6.71
N HIS A 93 11.89 11.67 -5.48
CA HIS A 93 11.56 10.97 -4.23
C HIS A 93 10.06 10.62 -4.08
N LYS A 94 9.52 9.79 -4.95
CA LYS A 94 8.17 9.26 -4.83
C LYS A 94 8.20 8.06 -3.92
N LYS A 95 7.43 8.12 -2.84
CA LYS A 95 7.27 6.99 -1.94
C LYS A 95 6.63 5.81 -2.68
N TRP A 96 7.14 4.61 -2.42
CA TRP A 96 6.57 3.36 -2.93
C TRP A 96 5.24 3.07 -2.25
N LEU A 97 4.22 2.79 -3.04
CA LEU A 97 2.90 2.51 -2.49
C LEU A 97 2.80 1.03 -2.08
N VAL A 98 2.64 0.82 -0.78
CA VAL A 98 2.36 -0.47 -0.15
C VAL A 98 0.86 -0.56 0.12
N CYS A 99 0.14 -1.39 -0.60
CA CYS A 99 -1.23 -1.74 -0.28
C CYS A 99 -1.23 -3.01 0.56
N ALA A 100 -1.76 -2.97 1.79
CA ALA A 100 -1.59 -4.08 2.72
C ALA A 100 -2.81 -4.33 3.61
N SER A 101 -3.02 -5.59 4.00
CA SER A 101 -3.95 -5.89 5.08
C SER A 101 -3.37 -5.41 6.40
N ASN A 102 -4.25 -4.94 7.30
CA ASN A 102 -3.86 -4.33 8.57
C ASN A 102 -2.92 -5.22 9.37
N ASP A 103 -1.75 -4.70 9.68
CA ASP A 103 -0.76 -5.30 10.58
C ASP A 103 0.02 -4.21 11.31
N PRO A 104 -0.03 -4.15 12.64
CA PRO A 104 0.63 -3.09 13.42
C PRO A 104 2.16 -3.06 13.27
N ILE A 105 2.81 -4.22 13.06
CA ILE A 105 4.26 -4.28 12.87
C ILE A 105 4.63 -3.62 11.55
N LEU A 106 3.88 -3.92 10.47
CA LEU A 106 4.09 -3.29 9.17
C LEU A 106 3.77 -1.78 9.23
N GLU A 107 2.69 -1.40 9.91
CA GLU A 107 2.32 0.01 10.11
C GLU A 107 3.44 0.78 10.83
N ASN A 108 3.94 0.26 11.95
CA ASN A 108 5.04 0.87 12.70
C ASN A 108 6.34 0.95 11.89
N PHE A 109 6.61 -0.05 11.05
CA PHE A 109 7.80 -0.05 10.19
C PHE A 109 7.73 1.02 9.09
N ILE A 110 6.53 1.32 8.59
CA ILE A 110 6.34 2.24 7.45
C ILE A 110 6.01 3.66 7.90
N VAL A 111 5.43 3.89 9.08
CA VAL A 111 4.88 5.19 9.52
C VAL A 111 5.88 6.34 9.37
N ASP A 112 7.14 6.12 9.69
CA ASP A 112 8.22 7.13 9.60
C ASP A 112 9.09 6.96 8.34
N SER A 113 8.67 6.12 7.39
CA SER A 113 9.44 5.86 6.18
C SER A 113 9.37 7.02 5.20
N GLU A 114 10.52 7.49 4.75
CA GLU A 114 10.61 8.42 3.62
C GLU A 114 10.46 7.69 2.27
N VAL A 115 10.57 6.37 2.27
CA VAL A 115 10.60 5.52 1.07
C VAL A 115 9.25 4.91 0.75
N PHE A 116 8.43 4.61 1.78
CA PHE A 116 7.17 3.90 1.63
C PHE A 116 5.97 4.73 2.06
N GLU A 117 4.84 4.56 1.35
CA GLU A 117 3.50 5.01 1.74
C GLU A 117 2.62 3.78 1.93
N LEU A 118 1.96 3.65 3.09
CA LEU A 118 1.07 2.53 3.39
C LEU A 118 -0.40 2.91 3.17
N ARG A 119 -1.13 2.05 2.44
CA ARG A 119 -2.61 2.08 2.37
C ARG A 119 -3.17 0.77 2.85
N THR A 120 -3.87 0.83 3.98
CA THR A 120 -4.49 -0.35 4.60
C THR A 120 -5.80 -0.71 3.90
N MET A 121 -5.92 -1.99 3.49
CA MET A 121 -7.10 -2.53 2.82
C MET A 121 -7.20 -4.06 3.02
N GLY A 122 -8.18 -4.73 2.42
CA GLY A 122 -8.26 -6.21 2.48
C GLY A 122 -7.19 -6.90 1.65
N SER A 123 -6.76 -8.12 2.05
CA SER A 123 -5.74 -8.91 1.34
C SER A 123 -6.02 -9.10 -0.16
N GLY A 124 -7.28 -9.36 -0.53
CA GLY A 124 -7.68 -9.49 -1.94
C GLY A 124 -7.50 -8.18 -2.72
N GLN A 125 -7.96 -7.07 -2.16
CA GLN A 125 -7.82 -5.75 -2.76
C GLN A 125 -6.34 -5.33 -2.90
N SER A 126 -5.51 -5.66 -1.91
CA SER A 126 -4.07 -5.39 -1.98
C SER A 126 -3.41 -6.10 -3.17
N LEU A 127 -3.76 -7.37 -3.37
CA LEU A 127 -3.27 -8.16 -4.51
C LEU A 127 -3.80 -7.63 -5.85
N GLU A 128 -5.06 -7.22 -5.93
CA GLU A 128 -5.65 -6.64 -7.13
C GLU A 128 -4.95 -5.35 -7.55
N ARG A 129 -4.67 -4.45 -6.58
CA ARG A 129 -3.93 -3.21 -6.87
C ARG A 129 -2.49 -3.44 -7.32
N LEU A 130 -1.82 -4.46 -6.78
CA LEU A 130 -0.50 -4.86 -7.26
C LEU A 130 -0.56 -5.38 -8.71
N LEU A 131 -1.53 -6.24 -9.01
CA LEU A 131 -1.72 -6.81 -10.34
C LEU A 131 -2.15 -5.78 -11.39
N SER A 132 -2.91 -4.75 -10.99
CA SER A 132 -3.26 -3.63 -11.87
C SER A 132 -2.14 -2.59 -12.04
N GLY A 133 -1.04 -2.72 -11.31
CA GLY A 133 0.07 -1.75 -11.32
C GLY A 133 -0.22 -0.46 -10.53
N GLU A 134 -1.30 -0.43 -9.75
CA GLU A 134 -1.65 0.70 -8.89
C GLU A 134 -0.91 0.71 -7.56
N ALA A 135 -0.24 -0.39 -7.20
CA ALA A 135 0.61 -0.52 -6.03
C ALA A 135 1.95 -1.16 -6.40
N ASP A 136 3.00 -0.80 -5.67
CA ASP A 136 4.35 -1.34 -5.85
C ASP A 136 4.56 -2.63 -5.06
N LEU A 137 3.92 -2.73 -3.88
CA LEU A 137 3.92 -3.91 -3.01
C LEU A 137 2.50 -4.23 -2.53
N ALA A 138 2.23 -5.51 -2.31
CA ALA A 138 1.01 -5.97 -1.66
C ALA A 138 1.32 -6.77 -0.40
N GLY A 139 0.77 -6.33 0.74
CA GLY A 139 0.80 -7.07 2.01
C GLY A 139 -0.49 -7.86 2.22
N PHE A 140 -0.38 -9.16 2.40
CA PHE A 140 -1.54 -10.02 2.55
C PHE A 140 -1.24 -11.25 3.40
N HIS A 141 -2.28 -11.89 3.90
CA HIS A 141 -2.17 -13.16 4.61
C HIS A 141 -3.08 -14.19 3.97
N VAL A 142 -2.71 -15.44 4.15
CA VAL A 142 -3.49 -16.61 3.74
C VAL A 142 -3.61 -17.58 4.91
N PRO A 143 -4.75 -18.29 5.03
CA PRO A 143 -5.01 -19.16 6.17
C PRO A 143 -4.25 -20.50 6.11
N ASP A 144 -3.85 -20.95 4.91
CA ASP A 144 -3.30 -22.29 4.68
C ASP A 144 -2.35 -22.34 3.47
N ASP A 145 -1.63 -23.46 3.36
CA ASP A 145 -0.65 -23.68 2.30
C ASP A 145 -1.27 -23.83 0.90
N ASP A 146 -2.47 -24.36 0.79
CA ASP A 146 -3.16 -24.47 -0.50
C ASP A 146 -3.55 -23.12 -1.04
N SER A 147 -4.02 -22.23 -0.17
CA SER A 147 -4.35 -20.85 -0.49
C SER A 147 -3.12 -20.09 -0.99
N ILE A 148 -1.94 -20.24 -0.38
CA ILE A 148 -0.72 -19.56 -0.87
C ILE A 148 -0.27 -20.12 -2.22
N GLN A 149 -0.41 -21.41 -2.49
CA GLN A 149 -0.06 -21.97 -3.80
C GLN A 149 -0.96 -21.43 -4.91
N ALA A 150 -2.26 -21.25 -4.63
CA ALA A 150 -3.19 -20.62 -5.58
C ALA A 150 -2.81 -19.16 -5.87
N VAL A 151 -2.48 -18.38 -4.82
CA VAL A 151 -2.02 -16.99 -4.97
C VAL A 151 -0.71 -16.94 -5.74
N ARG A 152 0.29 -17.75 -5.40
CA ARG A 152 1.58 -17.79 -6.11
C ARG A 152 1.44 -18.11 -7.59
N ARG A 153 0.57 -19.07 -7.96
CA ARG A 153 0.30 -19.39 -9.38
C ARG A 153 -0.28 -18.18 -10.13
N ARG A 154 -1.21 -17.44 -9.51
CA ARG A 154 -1.79 -16.23 -10.10
C ARG A 154 -0.73 -15.13 -10.29
N LEU A 155 0.11 -14.88 -9.30
CA LEU A 155 1.15 -13.85 -9.32
C LEU A 155 2.29 -14.17 -10.31
N ALA A 156 2.60 -15.46 -10.49
CA ALA A 156 3.68 -15.91 -11.37
C ALA A 156 3.45 -15.55 -12.86
N VAL A 157 2.19 -15.38 -13.28
CA VAL A 157 1.84 -14.96 -14.65
C VAL A 157 2.49 -13.60 -15.00
N ASP A 158 2.57 -12.69 -14.02
CA ASP A 158 3.16 -11.35 -14.17
C ASP A 158 4.59 -11.28 -13.60
N GLY A 159 5.19 -12.43 -13.28
CA GLY A 159 6.52 -12.53 -12.69
C GLY A 159 6.62 -12.01 -11.25
N ILE A 160 5.49 -11.75 -10.61
CA ILE A 160 5.41 -11.26 -9.22
C ILE A 160 5.70 -12.42 -8.26
N GLN A 161 6.48 -12.14 -7.22
CA GLN A 161 6.83 -13.12 -6.20
C GLN A 161 6.25 -12.72 -4.83
N ALA A 162 5.81 -13.73 -4.07
CA ALA A 162 5.30 -13.56 -2.71
C ALA A 162 6.30 -14.17 -1.70
N TYR A 163 6.77 -13.32 -0.79
CA TYR A 163 7.75 -13.67 0.24
C TYR A 163 7.05 -13.76 1.60
N PRO A 164 7.25 -14.83 2.38
CA PRO A 164 6.79 -14.89 3.76
C PRO A 164 7.63 -13.95 4.62
N VAL A 165 6.98 -13.04 5.34
CA VAL A 165 7.69 -12.04 6.16
C VAL A 165 7.47 -12.22 7.66
N MET A 166 6.30 -12.72 8.07
CA MET A 166 6.03 -12.96 9.49
C MET A 166 4.97 -14.06 9.69
N ARG A 167 5.01 -14.70 10.86
CA ARG A 167 3.95 -15.56 11.36
C ARG A 167 3.14 -14.83 12.41
N ARG A 168 1.82 -14.93 12.33
CA ARG A 168 0.89 -14.30 13.26
C ARG A 168 -0.02 -15.34 13.87
N THR A 169 -0.40 -15.15 15.13
CA THR A 169 -1.41 -15.99 15.79
C THR A 169 -2.70 -15.19 15.88
N GLN A 170 -3.78 -15.74 15.36
CA GLN A 170 -5.14 -15.22 15.48
C GLN A 170 -5.88 -15.91 16.63
N GLY A 171 -6.73 -15.16 17.32
CA GLY A 171 -7.51 -15.68 18.45
C GLY A 171 -8.45 -14.64 19.04
N LEU A 172 -9.06 -14.97 20.17
CA LEU A 172 -9.89 -14.02 20.91
C LEU A 172 -9.00 -13.21 21.88
N MET A 173 -9.16 -11.91 21.83
CA MET A 173 -8.67 -10.94 22.79
C MET A 173 -9.78 -10.72 23.84
N VAL A 174 -9.44 -10.84 25.12
CA VAL A 174 -10.38 -10.63 26.25
C VAL A 174 -9.73 -9.73 27.27
N GLY A 175 -10.54 -9.10 28.12
CA GLY A 175 -10.03 -8.27 29.22
C GLY A 175 -9.08 -9.04 30.14
N LYS A 176 -8.14 -8.32 30.76
CA LYS A 176 -7.14 -8.90 31.67
C LYS A 176 -7.81 -9.73 32.79
N GLY A 177 -7.31 -10.92 33.02
CA GLY A 177 -7.87 -11.89 33.96
C GLY A 177 -9.07 -12.66 33.41
N ASN A 178 -9.48 -12.41 32.15
CA ASN A 178 -10.60 -13.08 31.50
C ASN A 178 -11.85 -13.18 32.39
N PRO A 179 -12.44 -12.05 32.79
CA PRO A 179 -13.46 -12.02 33.85
C PRO A 179 -14.72 -12.84 33.52
N LEU A 180 -15.02 -13.02 32.23
CA LEU A 180 -16.15 -13.83 31.78
C LEU A 180 -15.75 -15.30 31.51
N GLN A 181 -14.52 -15.70 31.77
CA GLN A 181 -14.00 -17.06 31.58
C GLN A 181 -14.31 -17.60 30.17
N ILE A 182 -14.07 -16.78 29.13
CA ILE A 182 -14.21 -17.16 27.73
C ILE A 182 -13.05 -18.08 27.36
N ARG A 183 -13.34 -19.27 26.83
CA ARG A 183 -12.33 -20.28 26.47
C ARG A 183 -12.47 -20.80 25.06
N GLU A 184 -13.68 -20.76 24.51
CA GLU A 184 -13.98 -21.27 23.17
C GLU A 184 -15.01 -20.38 22.45
N LEU A 185 -15.21 -20.63 21.15
CA LEU A 185 -16.15 -19.84 20.34
C LEU A 185 -17.59 -19.92 20.80
N LYS A 186 -18.00 -21.05 21.40
CA LYS A 186 -19.36 -21.21 21.92
C LYS A 186 -19.68 -20.23 23.03
N ASP A 187 -18.67 -19.81 23.81
CA ASP A 187 -18.83 -18.81 24.86
C ASP A 187 -19.32 -17.45 24.34
N LEU A 188 -19.05 -17.14 23.05
CA LEU A 188 -19.51 -15.91 22.42
C LEU A 188 -21.03 -15.81 22.31
N ALA A 189 -21.75 -16.95 22.36
CA ALA A 189 -23.20 -16.97 22.31
C ALA A 189 -23.87 -16.80 23.68
N ARG A 190 -23.12 -16.65 24.76
CA ARG A 190 -23.67 -16.36 26.09
C ARG A 190 -24.27 -14.96 26.15
N PRO A 191 -25.46 -14.77 26.76
CA PRO A 191 -26.21 -13.49 26.71
C PRO A 191 -25.45 -12.30 27.31
N GLU A 192 -24.58 -12.56 28.31
CA GLU A 192 -23.77 -11.56 29.00
C GLU A 192 -22.56 -11.11 28.19
N VAL A 193 -22.11 -11.90 27.20
CA VAL A 193 -20.90 -11.63 26.42
C VAL A 193 -21.18 -10.62 25.31
N ARG A 194 -20.45 -9.51 25.31
CA ARG A 194 -20.53 -8.48 24.26
C ARG A 194 -19.33 -8.63 23.32
N PHE A 195 -19.58 -9.06 22.10
CA PHE A 195 -18.57 -9.24 21.07
C PHE A 195 -18.38 -7.97 20.26
N ILE A 196 -17.16 -7.73 19.77
CA ILE A 196 -16.82 -6.74 18.75
C ILE A 196 -16.10 -7.42 17.59
N ASN A 197 -16.54 -7.17 16.36
CA ASN A 197 -16.04 -7.82 15.18
C ASN A 197 -15.06 -6.92 14.41
N ARG A 198 -14.35 -7.51 13.46
CA ARG A 198 -13.69 -6.77 12.39
C ARG A 198 -14.69 -6.48 11.28
N GLN A 199 -14.39 -5.43 10.50
CA GLN A 199 -15.20 -5.05 9.33
C GLN A 199 -15.37 -6.22 8.35
N ARG A 200 -16.46 -6.19 7.57
CA ARG A 200 -16.70 -7.15 6.50
C ARG A 200 -15.55 -7.16 5.51
N GLY A 201 -15.14 -8.35 5.07
CA GLY A 201 -14.00 -8.54 4.16
C GLY A 201 -12.63 -8.57 4.85
N ALA A 202 -12.53 -8.29 6.15
CA ALA A 202 -11.29 -8.52 6.89
C ALA A 202 -11.02 -10.03 7.03
N GLY A 203 -9.77 -10.46 6.81
CA GLY A 203 -9.39 -11.87 6.90
C GLY A 203 -9.69 -12.49 8.26
N THR A 204 -9.51 -11.73 9.34
CA THR A 204 -9.87 -12.17 10.71
C THR A 204 -11.37 -12.46 10.83
N ARG A 205 -12.23 -11.65 10.20
CA ARG A 205 -13.67 -11.91 10.19
C ARG A 205 -14.01 -13.14 9.35
N LEU A 206 -13.41 -13.28 8.18
CA LEU A 206 -13.60 -14.49 7.34
C LEU A 206 -13.15 -15.76 8.07
N LEU A 207 -12.06 -15.69 8.83
CA LEU A 207 -11.63 -16.80 9.68
C LEU A 207 -12.64 -17.08 10.79
N LEU A 208 -13.14 -16.06 11.48
CA LEU A 208 -14.19 -16.22 12.50
C LEU A 208 -15.42 -16.91 11.91
N ASP A 209 -15.93 -16.42 10.77
CA ASP A 209 -17.11 -16.96 10.12
C ASP A 209 -16.93 -18.43 9.77
N LYS A 210 -15.77 -18.80 9.18
CA LYS A 210 -15.40 -20.19 8.88
C LYS A 210 -15.37 -21.07 10.14
N LEU A 211 -14.84 -20.55 11.25
CA LEU A 211 -14.77 -21.28 12.52
C LEU A 211 -16.14 -21.44 13.17
N LEU A 212 -17.02 -20.44 13.10
CA LEU A 212 -18.40 -20.49 13.58
C LEU A 212 -19.20 -21.54 12.78
N ASP A 213 -19.08 -21.52 11.46
CA ASP A 213 -19.76 -22.47 10.57
C ASP A 213 -19.30 -23.91 10.85
N ALA A 214 -18.00 -24.12 11.03
CA ALA A 214 -17.43 -25.45 11.37
C ALA A 214 -17.96 -26.00 12.70
N GLN A 215 -18.36 -25.11 13.63
CA GLN A 215 -18.93 -25.50 14.93
C GLN A 215 -20.48 -25.47 14.94
N GLY A 216 -21.13 -25.13 13.83
CA GLY A 216 -22.58 -24.99 13.73
C GLY A 216 -23.13 -23.85 14.61
N LEU A 217 -22.32 -22.84 14.89
CA LEU A 217 -22.70 -21.70 15.73
C LEU A 217 -23.21 -20.54 14.88
N ALA A 218 -24.52 -20.29 14.94
CA ALA A 218 -25.14 -19.20 14.19
C ALA A 218 -24.66 -17.84 14.71
N SER A 219 -24.13 -17.00 13.82
CA SER A 219 -23.60 -15.67 14.14
C SER A 219 -24.64 -14.73 14.77
N GLN A 220 -25.94 -14.94 14.49
CA GLN A 220 -27.06 -14.20 15.08
C GLN A 220 -27.19 -14.41 16.61
N ARG A 221 -26.61 -15.49 17.14
CA ARG A 221 -26.60 -15.76 18.58
C ARG A 221 -25.51 -14.96 19.32
N ILE A 222 -24.59 -14.33 18.59
CA ILE A 222 -23.48 -13.59 19.16
C ILE A 222 -23.87 -12.12 19.28
N LYS A 223 -24.05 -11.65 20.53
CA LYS A 223 -24.41 -10.25 20.81
C LYS A 223 -23.25 -9.33 20.43
N GLY A 224 -23.46 -8.45 19.45
CA GLY A 224 -22.45 -7.52 18.95
C GLY A 224 -21.72 -8.01 17.69
N TYR A 225 -22.10 -9.16 17.11
CA TYR A 225 -21.49 -9.66 15.87
C TYR A 225 -21.52 -8.65 14.70
N GLN A 226 -22.52 -7.77 14.65
CA GLN A 226 -22.65 -6.72 13.64
C GLN A 226 -21.93 -5.41 14.01
N ARG A 227 -21.37 -5.31 15.23
CA ARG A 227 -20.54 -4.16 15.62
C ARG A 227 -19.14 -4.36 15.07
N GLU A 228 -18.66 -3.40 14.33
CA GLU A 228 -17.42 -3.54 13.53
C GLU A 228 -16.37 -2.50 13.90
N GLU A 229 -15.12 -2.95 13.90
CA GLU A 229 -13.94 -2.11 14.00
C GLU A 229 -12.98 -2.39 12.84
N PHE A 230 -12.26 -1.35 12.38
CA PHE A 230 -11.46 -1.40 11.17
C PHE A 230 -10.02 -1.88 11.39
N THR A 231 -9.52 -1.88 12.63
CA THR A 231 -8.15 -2.32 12.95
C THR A 231 -8.17 -3.29 14.13
N HIS A 232 -7.09 -4.08 14.28
CA HIS A 232 -6.93 -4.94 15.46
C HIS A 232 -6.79 -4.12 16.73
N THR A 233 -6.14 -2.95 16.63
CA THR A 233 -5.95 -1.98 17.71
C THR A 233 -7.30 -1.41 18.19
N ALA A 234 -8.19 -1.06 17.26
CA ALA A 234 -9.52 -0.55 17.62
C ALA A 234 -10.36 -1.61 18.35
N VAL A 235 -10.27 -2.90 17.96
CA VAL A 235 -10.89 -4.01 18.70
C VAL A 235 -10.33 -4.09 20.13
N ALA A 236 -9.00 -4.03 20.30
CA ALA A 236 -8.37 -4.06 21.63
C ALA A 236 -8.80 -2.87 22.50
N THR A 237 -8.85 -1.67 21.91
CA THR A 237 -9.30 -0.45 22.58
C THR A 237 -10.77 -0.55 23.02
N ALA A 238 -11.66 -1.12 22.19
CA ALA A 238 -13.06 -1.35 22.56
C ALA A 238 -13.21 -2.28 23.78
N ILE A 239 -12.33 -3.29 23.90
CA ILE A 239 -12.31 -4.19 25.07
C ILE A 239 -11.80 -3.44 26.30
N LEU A 240 -10.70 -2.69 26.18
CA LEU A 240 -10.16 -1.90 27.30
C LEU A 240 -11.14 -0.84 27.79
N ALA A 241 -11.85 -0.19 26.90
CA ALA A 241 -12.91 0.79 27.23
C ALA A 241 -14.16 0.16 27.83
N GLY A 242 -14.25 -1.17 27.93
CA GLY A 242 -15.43 -1.88 28.44
C GLY A 242 -16.66 -1.76 27.58
N THR A 243 -16.52 -1.36 26.31
CA THR A 243 -17.63 -1.33 25.33
C THR A 243 -17.90 -2.68 24.68
N ALA A 244 -16.91 -3.57 24.71
CA ALA A 244 -16.98 -4.98 24.39
C ALA A 244 -16.22 -5.80 25.43
N ASP A 245 -16.51 -7.09 25.53
CA ASP A 245 -15.84 -8.01 26.45
C ASP A 245 -14.82 -8.89 25.72
N VAL A 246 -15.03 -9.09 24.42
CA VAL A 246 -14.22 -9.96 23.57
C VAL A 246 -14.29 -9.54 22.12
N GLY A 247 -13.20 -9.74 21.39
CA GLY A 247 -13.13 -9.59 19.94
C GLY A 247 -12.00 -10.43 19.36
N MET A 248 -12.10 -10.78 18.08
CA MET A 248 -11.05 -11.54 17.42
C MET A 248 -9.94 -10.63 16.88
N GLY A 249 -8.69 -11.01 17.14
CA GLY A 249 -7.53 -10.22 16.71
C GLY A 249 -6.23 -10.99 16.74
N LEU A 250 -5.12 -10.24 16.74
CA LEU A 250 -3.76 -10.78 16.74
C LEU A 250 -3.20 -10.87 18.17
N LYS A 251 -2.41 -11.92 18.43
CA LYS A 251 -1.72 -12.10 19.71
C LYS A 251 -0.79 -10.92 20.04
N SER A 252 -0.09 -10.38 19.06
CA SER A 252 0.80 -9.23 19.24
C SER A 252 0.05 -8.02 19.81
N VAL A 253 -1.12 -7.71 19.26
CA VAL A 253 -1.98 -6.61 19.73
C VAL A 253 -2.52 -6.89 21.13
N ALA A 254 -2.97 -8.11 21.42
CA ALA A 254 -3.43 -8.46 22.77
C ALA A 254 -2.33 -8.21 23.79
N MET A 255 -1.10 -8.63 23.50
CA MET A 255 0.04 -8.44 24.39
C MET A 255 0.41 -6.96 24.58
N GLU A 256 0.43 -6.19 23.49
CA GLU A 256 0.74 -4.75 23.52
C GLU A 256 -0.26 -3.98 24.40
N TYR A 257 -1.54 -4.35 24.33
CA TYR A 257 -2.63 -3.71 25.08
C TYR A 257 -2.90 -4.37 26.45
N GLY A 258 -2.08 -5.34 26.89
CA GLY A 258 -2.22 -6.00 28.17
C GLY A 258 -3.51 -6.83 28.33
N LEU A 259 -4.07 -7.31 27.22
CA LEU A 259 -5.22 -8.19 27.18
C LEU A 259 -4.81 -9.66 27.28
N ASP A 260 -5.69 -10.50 27.79
CA ASP A 260 -5.52 -11.95 27.69
C ASP A 260 -5.93 -12.44 26.30
N PHE A 261 -5.38 -13.60 25.91
CA PHE A 261 -5.51 -14.11 24.55
C PHE A 261 -5.78 -15.61 24.49
N ILE A 262 -6.80 -15.99 23.72
CA ILE A 262 -7.16 -17.38 23.46
C ILE A 262 -6.84 -17.70 21.98
N PRO A 263 -5.78 -18.50 21.67
CA PRO A 263 -5.35 -18.73 20.29
C PRO A 263 -6.28 -19.69 19.57
N PHE A 264 -6.54 -19.43 18.26
CA PHE A 264 -7.28 -20.34 17.39
C PHE A 264 -6.50 -20.81 16.17
N GLY A 265 -5.49 -20.10 15.73
CA GLY A 265 -4.69 -20.53 14.60
C GLY A 265 -3.52 -19.60 14.29
N ASN A 266 -2.63 -20.13 13.48
CA ASN A 266 -1.51 -19.36 12.94
C ASN A 266 -1.76 -19.08 11.47
N GLU A 267 -1.29 -17.94 11.01
CA GLU A 267 -1.26 -17.56 9.60
C GLU A 267 0.10 -17.00 9.23
N THR A 268 0.43 -17.07 7.95
CA THR A 268 1.63 -16.43 7.43
C THR A 268 1.25 -15.16 6.68
N TYR A 269 1.96 -14.10 6.98
CA TYR A 269 1.85 -12.83 6.28
C TYR A 269 2.90 -12.76 5.18
N PHE A 270 2.50 -12.34 4.00
CA PHE A 270 3.34 -12.26 2.82
C PHE A 270 3.43 -10.83 2.31
N LEU A 271 4.57 -10.49 1.73
CA LEU A 271 4.71 -9.35 0.83
C LEU A 271 4.92 -9.85 -0.59
N ALA A 272 4.07 -9.41 -1.50
CA ALA A 272 4.24 -9.63 -2.93
C ALA A 272 4.79 -8.36 -3.58
N MET A 273 5.70 -8.54 -4.54
CA MET A 273 6.33 -7.43 -5.24
C MET A 273 6.78 -7.84 -6.66
N THR A 274 6.88 -6.85 -7.53
CA THR A 274 7.35 -7.04 -8.90
C THR A 274 8.85 -7.37 -8.94
N PRO A 275 9.35 -8.02 -10.02
CA PRO A 275 10.78 -8.27 -10.19
C PRO A 275 11.65 -7.00 -10.14
N GLN A 276 11.11 -5.88 -10.64
CA GLN A 276 11.78 -4.58 -10.59
C GLN A 276 11.97 -4.11 -9.15
N MET A 277 10.92 -4.25 -8.32
CA MET A 277 10.98 -3.88 -6.90
C MET A 277 11.98 -4.75 -6.13
N VAL A 278 12.02 -6.06 -6.41
CA VAL A 278 13.02 -6.97 -5.81
C VAL A 278 14.44 -6.52 -6.12
N LYS A 279 14.74 -6.18 -7.38
CA LYS A 279 16.06 -5.68 -7.79
C LYS A 279 16.44 -4.39 -7.07
N ARG A 280 15.50 -3.48 -6.89
CA ARG A 280 15.73 -2.19 -6.23
C ARG A 280 15.96 -2.34 -4.73
N LEU A 281 15.17 -3.15 -4.04
CA LEU A 281 15.38 -3.44 -2.62
C LEU A 281 16.73 -4.11 -2.38
N SER A 282 17.22 -4.97 -3.29
CA SER A 282 18.53 -5.58 -3.17
C SER A 282 19.68 -4.58 -3.36
N LEU A 283 19.47 -3.47 -4.07
CA LEU A 283 20.47 -2.41 -4.25
C LEU A 283 20.54 -1.44 -3.05
N ILE A 284 19.49 -1.35 -2.25
CA ILE A 284 19.46 -0.50 -1.04
C ILE A 284 20.24 -1.14 0.12
N HIS A 285 20.47 -2.46 0.08
CA HIS A 285 21.15 -3.23 1.13
C HIS A 285 22.62 -3.55 0.82
N ILE A 286 23.19 -2.96 -0.21
CA ILE A 286 24.63 -2.94 -0.47
C ILE A 286 25.16 -1.56 -0.09
#